data_4bfcb94fe9097fdfbce153c868d8226b
#
_entry.id   4bfcb94fe9097fdfbce153c868d8226b
#
_cell.length_a   1.000
_cell.length_b   1.000
_cell.length_c   1.000
_cell.angle_alpha   90.00
_cell.angle_beta   90.00
_cell.angle_gamma   90.00
#
_symmetry.space_group_name_H-M   'P 1'
#
loop_
_entity.id
_entity.type
_entity.pdbx_description
1 polymer ?
#
loop_
_entity_poly.entity_id
_entity_poly.type
_entity_poly.pdbx_seq_one_letter_code
_entity_poly.pdbx_strand_id
1 'polypeptide(L)'
;MLPVIMMIILYHGDSRQLERILEIIKKQTYPNLIIRVFNEDTTSRLPMEMTEFQAEELLQSDTNYVIFIDDCHSMFEESIEKLYDTAALTDADIVMGNYADYSDGQFYFYNFGQDWIVQSVSKETYLENNATSEAANFSLYGSLNGKLFHKRLFYNISSWITSQLNWRLAIEAQTIAYVNYPTSVRISRQIPVQSYYKESLQSFQELMKVGQSMSNFSIEKAKKHYIQLLANYSEWLKNEGAIKESNRVYQMLITAENGIFPFLDLLSLDFTIISNNCVGGLIYKQMGLPYATPFVGLFILPEDYYRLTKDIRTYLELPIVFDEELKLFEADQSFYPVGHLGDVTLHFLHYKSVEEARDKWNRRKKRMNWNNIYFKFDNRDGISDELLEKIDQLPYHNKIILVHKKYPHLMHQQVVESSEKDEVGVINTPLQAWDVISWLNKGGNEL
;
A
#
# COMPACT_ATOMS: atom_id res chain seq x y z
N MET A 1 28.10 9.80 32.57
CA MET A 1 27.70 10.80 31.55
C MET A 1 26.31 10.41 31.09
N LEU A 2 25.43 11.38 30.88
CA LEU A 2 24.14 11.12 30.25
C LEU A 2 24.35 10.63 28.80
N PRO A 3 23.59 9.64 28.30
CA PRO A 3 23.71 9.13 26.94
C PRO A 3 23.40 10.22 25.91
N VAL A 4 23.91 10.03 24.71
CA VAL A 4 23.65 10.95 23.60
C VAL A 4 22.32 10.56 22.94
N ILE A 5 21.43 11.52 22.77
CA ILE A 5 20.16 11.35 22.05
C ILE A 5 20.26 12.07 20.71
N MET A 6 20.00 11.36 19.61
CA MET A 6 19.86 11.97 18.28
C MET A 6 18.42 12.39 18.06
N MET A 7 18.21 13.67 17.78
CA MET A 7 16.94 14.19 17.34
C MET A 7 16.93 14.35 15.84
N ILE A 8 16.04 13.63 15.18
CA ILE A 8 15.85 13.68 13.73
C ILE A 8 14.62 14.55 13.44
N ILE A 9 14.86 15.65 12.75
CA ILE A 9 13.81 16.57 12.29
C ILE A 9 13.46 16.20 10.86
N LEU A 10 12.21 15.78 10.66
CA LEU A 10 11.64 15.48 9.34
C LEU A 10 11.00 16.77 8.79
N TYR A 11 11.63 17.37 7.78
CA TYR A 11 11.30 18.71 7.32
C TYR A 11 10.75 18.74 5.90
N HIS A 12 9.61 19.40 5.70
CA HIS A 12 8.86 19.42 4.43
C HIS A 12 8.95 20.77 3.66
N GLY A 13 9.90 21.64 4.02
CA GLY A 13 10.23 22.84 3.22
C GLY A 13 9.73 24.19 3.75
N ASP A 14 9.06 24.28 4.90
CA ASP A 14 8.73 25.58 5.53
C ASP A 14 9.80 26.04 6.53
N SER A 15 10.69 26.91 6.10
CA SER A 15 11.83 27.40 6.90
C SER A 15 11.42 28.01 8.24
N ARG A 16 10.24 28.66 8.34
CA ARG A 16 9.74 29.24 9.59
C ARG A 16 9.35 28.18 10.60
N GLN A 17 8.85 27.07 10.14
CA GLN A 17 8.53 25.93 11.00
C GLN A 17 9.81 25.24 11.50
N LEU A 18 10.82 25.08 10.64
CA LEU A 18 12.11 24.55 11.05
C LEU A 18 12.77 25.43 12.12
N GLU A 19 12.81 26.75 11.92
CA GLU A 19 13.35 27.69 12.91
C GLU A 19 12.64 27.54 14.25
N ARG A 20 11.30 27.45 14.24
CA ARG A 20 10.50 27.24 15.44
C ARG A 20 10.83 25.93 16.17
N ILE A 21 10.96 24.82 15.43
CA ILE A 21 11.35 23.53 16.02
C ILE A 21 12.74 23.62 16.65
N LEU A 22 13.69 24.23 15.96
CA LEU A 22 15.05 24.41 16.48
C LEU A 22 15.06 25.27 17.76
N GLU A 23 14.22 26.30 17.86
CA GLU A 23 14.08 27.08 19.09
C GLU A 23 13.50 26.26 20.26
N ILE A 24 12.52 25.40 19.99
CA ILE A 24 11.93 24.50 21.00
C ILE A 24 12.96 23.47 21.47
N ILE A 25 13.75 22.92 20.56
CA ILE A 25 14.80 21.97 20.91
C ILE A 25 15.87 22.61 21.77
N LYS A 26 16.26 23.85 21.52
CA LYS A 26 17.20 24.60 22.35
C LYS A 26 16.73 24.81 23.78
N LYS A 27 15.43 24.77 24.04
CA LYS A 27 14.83 24.91 25.38
C LYS A 27 14.67 23.60 26.12
N GLN A 28 14.99 22.47 25.50
CA GLN A 28 14.88 21.16 26.16
C GLN A 28 15.82 21.10 27.35
N THR A 29 15.33 20.56 28.47
CA THR A 29 16.10 20.40 29.71
C THR A 29 17.16 19.30 29.60
N TYR A 30 17.03 18.35 28.68
CA TYR A 30 18.01 17.32 28.43
C TYR A 30 19.23 17.88 27.66
N PRO A 31 20.46 17.79 28.21
CA PRO A 31 21.58 18.57 27.71
C PRO A 31 22.37 17.92 26.57
N ASN A 32 22.26 16.60 26.37
CA ASN A 32 23.16 15.86 25.49
C ASN A 32 22.46 15.43 24.18
N LEU A 33 22.18 16.42 23.32
CA LEU A 33 21.44 16.26 22.07
C LEU A 33 22.32 16.47 20.83
N ILE A 34 22.14 15.61 19.84
CA ILE A 34 22.63 15.80 18.46
C ILE A 34 21.41 16.00 17.57
N ILE A 35 21.40 17.07 16.77
CA ILE A 35 20.29 17.39 15.88
C ILE A 35 20.69 17.05 14.45
N ARG A 36 19.78 16.35 13.75
CA ARG A 36 19.86 16.09 12.31
C ARG A 36 18.59 16.56 11.64
N VAL A 37 18.71 17.31 10.55
CA VAL A 37 17.58 17.77 9.75
C VAL A 37 17.59 17.01 8.45
N PHE A 38 16.54 16.24 8.21
CA PHE A 38 16.33 15.53 6.96
C PHE A 38 15.27 16.28 6.16
N ASN A 39 15.68 16.76 4.99
CA ASN A 39 14.81 17.52 4.11
C ASN A 39 14.21 16.60 3.07
N GLU A 40 12.90 16.67 2.91
CA GLU A 40 12.18 16.05 1.82
C GLU A 40 12.27 16.92 0.56
N ASP A 41 12.60 16.33 -0.57
CA ASP A 41 12.50 17.02 -1.86
C ASP A 41 11.00 17.34 -2.10
N THR A 42 10.65 18.62 -2.13
CA THR A 42 9.28 19.15 -2.15
C THR A 42 8.43 18.73 -3.37
N THR A 43 9.02 17.96 -4.28
CA THR A 43 8.36 17.49 -5.51
C THR A 43 7.64 16.14 -5.35
N SER A 44 7.97 15.33 -4.35
CA SER A 44 7.30 14.04 -4.08
C SER A 44 6.42 14.15 -2.84
N ARG A 45 5.11 14.08 -3.02
CA ARG A 45 4.10 13.98 -1.94
C ARG A 45 3.94 12.54 -1.44
N LEU A 46 5.03 11.77 -1.40
CA LEU A 46 5.06 10.39 -0.92
C LEU A 46 5.53 10.36 0.54
N PRO A 47 5.25 9.28 1.29
CA PRO A 47 5.80 9.13 2.63
C PRO A 47 7.32 9.26 2.59
N MET A 48 7.88 9.99 3.54
CA MET A 48 9.32 10.21 3.64
C MET A 48 10.02 8.86 3.80
N GLU A 49 10.99 8.61 2.95
CA GLU A 49 11.89 7.48 3.07
C GLU A 49 13.29 7.99 3.40
N MET A 50 13.85 7.54 4.51
CA MET A 50 15.24 7.84 4.83
C MET A 50 16.15 7.18 3.80
N THR A 51 17.06 7.94 3.21
CA THR A 51 18.06 7.41 2.28
C THR A 51 19.00 6.43 2.98
N GLU A 52 19.63 5.53 2.24
CA GLU A 52 20.66 4.62 2.79
C GLU A 52 21.76 5.40 3.52
N PHE A 53 22.18 6.55 2.98
CA PHE A 53 23.18 7.40 3.62
C PHE A 53 22.73 7.95 4.99
N GLN A 54 21.47 8.39 5.11
CA GLN A 54 20.91 8.89 6.37
C GLN A 54 20.76 7.75 7.41
N ALA A 55 20.39 6.56 6.96
CA ALA A 55 20.34 5.37 7.80
C ALA A 55 21.75 4.96 8.29
N GLU A 56 22.75 4.97 7.41
CA GLU A 56 24.13 4.71 7.77
C GLU A 56 24.67 5.74 8.76
N GLU A 57 24.42 7.04 8.56
CA GLU A 57 24.81 8.09 9.50
C GLU A 57 24.22 7.84 10.90
N LEU A 58 22.95 7.46 10.99
CA LEU A 58 22.34 7.08 12.25
C LEU A 58 23.04 5.88 12.89
N LEU A 59 23.25 4.81 12.13
CA LEU A 59 23.82 3.56 12.64
C LEU A 59 25.29 3.69 13.06
N GLN A 60 26.06 4.57 12.40
CA GLN A 60 27.48 4.82 12.73
C GLN A 60 27.68 5.86 13.84
N SER A 61 26.64 6.60 14.22
CA SER A 61 26.74 7.65 15.25
C SER A 61 27.01 7.06 16.67
N ASP A 62 27.57 7.85 17.57
CA ASP A 62 27.78 7.51 18.99
C ASP A 62 26.52 7.75 19.85
N THR A 63 25.35 7.72 19.25
CA THR A 63 24.08 7.92 19.96
C THR A 63 23.56 6.62 20.60
N ASN A 64 22.82 6.75 21.69
CA ASN A 64 22.17 5.63 22.37
C ASN A 64 20.67 5.55 22.02
N TYR A 65 20.06 6.72 21.79
CA TYR A 65 18.62 6.84 21.54
C TYR A 65 18.36 7.79 20.37
N VAL A 66 17.19 7.65 19.80
CA VAL A 66 16.69 8.46 18.67
C VAL A 66 15.29 8.96 19.01
N ILE A 67 15.02 10.22 18.66
CA ILE A 67 13.71 10.85 18.71
C ILE A 67 13.42 11.44 17.33
N PHE A 68 12.21 11.23 16.83
CA PHE A 68 11.74 11.88 15.60
C PHE A 68 10.79 13.02 15.96
N ILE A 69 10.87 14.09 15.18
CA ILE A 69 9.90 15.17 15.17
C ILE A 69 9.76 15.70 13.74
N ASP A 70 8.55 15.88 13.26
CA ASP A 70 8.29 16.53 11.98
C ASP A 70 7.90 18.00 12.17
N ASP A 71 7.79 18.73 11.06
CA ASP A 71 7.46 20.15 11.06
C ASP A 71 5.99 20.47 11.44
N CYS A 72 5.16 19.44 11.66
CA CYS A 72 3.79 19.55 12.17
C CYS A 72 3.67 19.35 13.68
N HIS A 73 4.77 19.00 14.35
CA HIS A 73 4.81 18.69 15.77
C HIS A 73 5.74 19.63 16.56
N SER A 74 5.55 19.61 17.85
CA SER A 74 6.34 20.32 18.85
C SER A 74 6.52 19.45 20.08
N MET A 75 7.32 19.90 21.03
CA MET A 75 7.55 19.21 22.32
C MET A 75 7.55 20.23 23.45
N PHE A 76 7.18 19.80 24.65
CA PHE A 76 7.38 20.60 25.87
C PHE A 76 8.84 20.53 26.31
N GLU A 77 9.28 21.51 27.11
CA GLU A 77 10.69 21.68 27.48
C GLU A 77 11.29 20.46 28.22
N GLU A 78 10.49 19.73 29.00
CA GLU A 78 10.92 18.54 29.75
C GLU A 78 10.65 17.22 29.02
N SER A 79 10.11 17.24 27.80
CA SER A 79 9.66 16.02 27.12
C SER A 79 10.77 14.99 26.95
N ILE A 80 11.95 15.40 26.52
CA ILE A 80 13.07 14.49 26.28
C ILE A 80 13.59 13.92 27.58
N GLU A 81 13.68 14.73 28.65
CA GLU A 81 14.10 14.31 29.97
C GLU A 81 13.14 13.25 30.56
N LYS A 82 11.82 13.47 30.47
CA LYS A 82 10.81 12.52 30.93
C LYS A 82 10.84 11.19 30.17
N LEU A 83 11.05 11.24 28.86
CA LEU A 83 11.22 10.04 28.05
C LEU A 83 12.48 9.28 28.45
N TYR A 84 13.60 9.98 28.63
CA TYR A 84 14.86 9.34 29.03
C TYR A 84 14.80 8.77 30.47
N ASP A 85 14.29 9.52 31.44
CA ASP A 85 14.13 9.04 32.81
C ASP A 85 13.31 7.75 32.86
N THR A 86 12.25 7.70 32.03
CA THR A 86 11.43 6.50 31.91
C THR A 86 12.21 5.34 31.28
N ALA A 87 13.00 5.59 30.21
CA ALA A 87 13.84 4.56 29.62
C ALA A 87 14.88 4.05 30.61
N ALA A 88 15.53 4.93 31.36
CA ALA A 88 16.52 4.56 32.37
C ALA A 88 15.92 3.76 33.53
N LEU A 89 14.68 4.07 33.93
CA LEU A 89 13.97 3.35 34.98
C LEU A 89 13.49 1.96 34.56
N THR A 90 13.07 1.80 33.30
CA THR A 90 12.38 0.60 32.82
C THR A 90 13.23 -0.27 31.88
N ASP A 91 14.40 0.19 31.48
CA ASP A 91 15.25 -0.41 30.44
C ASP A 91 14.45 -0.62 29.12
N ALA A 92 13.55 0.34 28.80
CA ALA A 92 12.67 0.22 27.67
C ALA A 92 13.37 0.55 26.34
N ASP A 93 13.06 -0.25 25.33
CA ASP A 93 13.48 -0.03 23.95
C ASP A 93 12.74 1.15 23.29
N ILE A 94 11.45 1.28 23.64
CA ILE A 94 10.58 2.35 23.19
C ILE A 94 9.93 3.00 24.40
N VAL A 95 10.02 4.31 24.50
CA VAL A 95 9.24 5.08 25.47
C VAL A 95 8.33 6.04 24.72
N MET A 96 7.04 6.03 25.04
CA MET A 96 6.06 6.95 24.52
C MET A 96 5.37 7.70 25.67
N GLY A 97 4.94 8.93 25.41
CA GLY A 97 4.16 9.73 26.35
C GLY A 97 2.82 10.14 25.76
N ASN A 98 2.06 10.94 26.48
CA ASN A 98 0.84 11.56 25.98
C ASN A 98 1.14 12.53 24.84
N TYR A 99 0.09 12.93 24.13
CA TYR A 99 0.20 14.01 23.18
C TYR A 99 -0.86 15.09 23.45
N ALA A 100 -0.65 16.24 22.86
CA ALA A 100 -1.62 17.32 22.84
C ALA A 100 -1.83 17.82 21.41
N ASP A 101 -3.01 18.38 21.13
CA ASP A 101 -3.25 19.18 19.95
C ASP A 101 -3.21 20.66 20.35
N TYR A 102 -2.63 21.48 19.47
CA TYR A 102 -2.72 22.93 19.59
C TYR A 102 -3.55 23.49 18.45
N SER A 103 -4.75 24.02 18.77
CA SER A 103 -5.59 24.71 17.81
C SER A 103 -6.31 25.86 18.48
N ASP A 104 -6.59 26.92 17.68
CA ASP A 104 -7.33 28.13 18.15
C ASP A 104 -6.74 28.78 19.40
N GLY A 105 -5.41 28.73 19.58
CA GLY A 105 -4.71 29.30 20.72
C GLY A 105 -4.77 28.47 22.00
N GLN A 106 -5.29 27.25 21.94
CA GLN A 106 -5.47 26.37 23.10
C GLN A 106 -4.83 25.02 22.92
N PHE A 107 -4.41 24.39 24.02
CA PHE A 107 -3.94 23.01 24.05
C PHE A 107 -5.06 22.07 24.46
N TYR A 108 -5.24 21.00 23.71
CA TYR A 108 -6.13 19.88 24.01
C TYR A 108 -5.28 18.66 24.36
N PHE A 109 -5.25 18.32 25.66
CA PHE A 109 -4.44 17.19 26.13
C PHE A 109 -5.21 15.89 26.03
N TYR A 110 -4.56 14.89 25.49
CA TYR A 110 -5.05 13.51 25.43
C TYR A 110 -4.27 12.68 26.44
N ASN A 111 -4.97 12.27 27.51
CA ASN A 111 -4.41 11.54 28.61
C ASN A 111 -4.91 10.09 28.61
N PHE A 112 -4.02 9.14 28.53
CA PHE A 112 -4.32 7.70 28.41
C PHE A 112 -4.09 6.92 29.69
N GLY A 113 -3.62 7.56 30.75
CA GLY A 113 -3.32 6.92 32.03
C GLY A 113 -3.85 7.73 33.21
N GLN A 114 -3.93 7.08 34.36
CA GLN A 114 -4.20 7.74 35.62
C GLN A 114 -2.88 8.19 36.22
N ASP A 115 -2.77 9.47 36.53
CA ASP A 115 -1.66 10.09 37.24
C ASP A 115 -0.23 9.67 36.80
N TRP A 116 0.71 10.55 36.65
CA TRP A 116 2.16 10.44 36.36
C TRP A 116 2.79 9.04 36.57
N ILE A 117 2.18 7.98 36.03
CA ILE A 117 2.58 6.59 36.23
C ILE A 117 3.32 6.14 34.96
N VAL A 118 4.45 5.51 35.18
CA VAL A 118 5.16 4.73 34.17
C VAL A 118 4.51 3.36 34.06
N GLN A 119 4.12 2.96 32.86
CA GLN A 119 3.47 1.67 32.60
C GLN A 119 4.25 0.89 31.53
N SER A 120 4.36 -0.41 31.72
CA SER A 120 4.80 -1.32 30.66
C SER A 120 3.67 -1.55 29.66
N VAL A 121 4.00 -1.53 28.39
CA VAL A 121 3.08 -1.80 27.28
C VAL A 121 3.53 -3.04 26.55
N SER A 122 2.64 -4.02 26.35
CA SER A 122 3.01 -5.20 25.57
C SER A 122 3.15 -4.82 24.09
N LYS A 123 4.02 -5.54 23.39
CA LYS A 123 4.24 -5.37 21.94
C LYS A 123 2.92 -5.54 21.17
N GLU A 124 2.14 -6.55 21.54
CA GLU A 124 0.84 -6.84 20.93
C GLU A 124 -0.13 -5.68 21.13
N THR A 125 -0.24 -5.16 22.35
CA THR A 125 -1.07 -3.97 22.64
C THR A 125 -0.63 -2.77 21.82
N TYR A 126 0.67 -2.54 21.69
CA TYR A 126 1.21 -1.43 20.91
C TYR A 126 0.83 -1.58 19.44
N LEU A 127 1.07 -2.75 18.85
CA LEU A 127 0.79 -3.01 17.43
C LEU A 127 -0.72 -3.06 17.13
N GLU A 128 -1.53 -3.61 18.04
CA GLU A 128 -2.99 -3.62 17.92
C GLU A 128 -3.56 -2.20 17.93
N ASN A 129 -3.10 -1.34 18.86
CA ASN A 129 -3.53 0.05 18.90
C ASN A 129 -2.98 0.86 17.71
N ASN A 130 -1.81 0.54 17.18
CA ASN A 130 -1.34 1.10 15.93
C ASN A 130 -2.27 0.74 14.77
N ALA A 131 -2.76 -0.50 14.73
CA ALA A 131 -3.63 -1.03 13.69
C ALA A 131 -5.11 -0.64 13.84
N THR A 132 -5.58 -0.29 15.02
CA THR A 132 -7.02 -0.09 15.30
C THR A 132 -7.37 1.33 15.73
N SER A 133 -6.48 2.29 15.49
CA SER A 133 -6.60 3.61 16.10
C SER A 133 -7.90 4.33 15.76
N GLU A 134 -8.69 4.64 16.76
CA GLU A 134 -9.49 5.87 16.78
C GLU A 134 -8.53 7.06 16.70
N ALA A 135 -9.01 8.23 16.24
CA ALA A 135 -8.14 9.38 15.94
C ALA A 135 -7.14 9.76 17.06
N ALA A 136 -7.51 9.57 18.32
CA ALA A 136 -6.65 9.80 19.48
C ALA A 136 -5.54 8.76 19.62
N ASN A 137 -5.86 7.48 19.45
CA ASN A 137 -4.89 6.39 19.54
C ASN A 137 -3.90 6.39 18.37
N PHE A 138 -4.29 6.91 17.21
CA PHE A 138 -3.39 7.02 16.05
C PHE A 138 -2.19 7.92 16.36
N SER A 139 -2.40 9.09 16.97
CA SER A 139 -1.30 9.98 17.31
C SER A 139 -0.36 9.39 18.37
N LEU A 140 -0.90 8.64 19.35
CA LEU A 140 -0.08 8.01 20.39
C LEU A 140 0.69 6.80 19.86
N TYR A 141 0.01 5.85 19.25
CA TYR A 141 0.62 4.59 18.82
C TYR A 141 1.13 4.63 17.38
N GLY A 142 0.49 5.37 16.48
CA GLY A 142 0.80 5.43 15.06
C GLY A 142 1.92 6.40 14.67
N SER A 143 2.17 7.46 15.45
CA SER A 143 3.18 8.46 15.15
C SER A 143 4.57 8.08 15.64
N LEU A 144 5.61 8.46 14.89
CA LEU A 144 7.01 8.46 15.36
C LEU A 144 7.31 9.62 16.32
N ASN A 145 6.54 10.71 16.22
CA ASN A 145 6.84 11.96 16.91
C ASN A 145 6.73 11.84 18.43
N GLY A 146 7.68 12.43 19.13
CA GLY A 146 7.67 12.51 20.59
C GLY A 146 7.85 11.17 21.31
N LYS A 147 8.47 10.18 20.65
CA LYS A 147 8.86 8.90 21.23
C LYS A 147 10.37 8.75 21.26
N LEU A 148 10.86 8.10 22.29
CA LEU A 148 12.27 7.74 22.42
C LEU A 148 12.46 6.28 22.00
N PHE A 149 13.35 6.06 21.06
CA PHE A 149 13.69 4.74 20.53
C PHE A 149 15.14 4.41 20.88
N HIS A 150 15.41 3.25 21.46
CA HIS A 150 16.77 2.79 21.66
C HIS A 150 17.39 2.46 20.30
N LYS A 151 18.62 2.92 20.03
CA LYS A 151 19.30 2.77 18.74
C LYS A 151 19.40 1.33 18.25
N ARG A 152 19.47 0.35 19.16
CA ARG A 152 19.54 -1.09 18.81
C ARG A 152 18.39 -1.58 17.91
N LEU A 153 17.23 -0.93 17.97
CA LEU A 153 16.07 -1.28 17.17
C LEU A 153 16.28 -1.06 15.65
N PHE A 154 17.21 -0.18 15.29
CA PHE A 154 17.42 0.22 13.89
C PHE A 154 18.35 -0.72 13.12
N TYR A 155 19.08 -1.61 13.78
CA TYR A 155 20.05 -2.49 13.11
C TYR A 155 19.40 -3.52 12.17
N ASN A 156 18.15 -3.92 12.46
CA ASN A 156 17.42 -4.94 11.68
C ASN A 156 16.36 -4.34 10.75
N ILE A 157 16.28 -3.02 10.63
CA ILE A 157 15.27 -2.36 9.81
C ILE A 157 15.66 -2.47 8.33
N SER A 158 14.80 -3.13 7.55
CA SER A 158 14.99 -3.31 6.09
C SER A 158 14.31 -2.23 5.24
N SER A 159 13.44 -1.41 5.83
CA SER A 159 12.73 -0.33 5.13
C SER A 159 12.58 0.87 6.06
N TRP A 160 12.99 2.02 5.59
CA TRP A 160 13.06 3.28 6.33
C TRP A 160 11.92 4.25 5.98
N ILE A 161 10.82 3.73 5.44
CA ILE A 161 9.61 4.51 5.17
C ILE A 161 9.01 4.96 6.51
N THR A 162 8.87 6.26 6.71
CA THR A 162 8.47 6.85 8.01
C THR A 162 7.10 6.38 8.49
N SER A 163 6.13 6.22 7.60
CA SER A 163 4.79 5.71 7.95
C SER A 163 4.79 4.26 8.45
N GLN A 164 5.83 3.50 8.14
CA GLN A 164 5.99 2.10 8.55
C GLN A 164 6.99 1.93 9.69
N LEU A 165 7.93 2.87 9.84
CA LEU A 165 9.06 2.76 10.75
C LEU A 165 8.61 2.56 12.21
N ASN A 166 7.56 3.26 12.63
CA ASN A 166 7.06 3.19 14.00
C ASN A 166 6.66 1.75 14.44
N TRP A 167 5.86 1.05 13.63
CA TRP A 167 5.47 -0.31 13.99
C TRP A 167 6.57 -1.34 13.70
N ARG A 168 7.47 -1.09 12.73
CA ARG A 168 8.64 -1.94 12.49
C ARG A 168 9.60 -1.91 13.67
N LEU A 169 9.88 -0.73 14.23
CA LEU A 169 10.67 -0.60 15.46
C LEU A 169 9.99 -1.30 16.64
N ALA A 170 8.66 -1.25 16.72
CA ALA A 170 7.93 -1.97 17.78
C ALA A 170 8.03 -3.49 17.66
N ILE A 171 8.14 -4.04 16.44
CA ILE A 171 8.39 -5.48 16.23
C ILE A 171 9.75 -5.89 16.81
N GLU A 172 10.78 -5.08 16.61
CA GLU A 172 12.13 -5.34 17.12
C GLU A 172 12.24 -5.12 18.63
N ALA A 173 11.37 -4.29 19.22
CA ALA A 173 11.42 -3.97 20.64
C ALA A 173 11.11 -5.19 21.53
N GLN A 174 11.83 -5.33 22.63
CA GLN A 174 11.55 -6.30 23.69
C GLN A 174 10.71 -5.67 24.80
N THR A 175 10.95 -4.39 25.07
CA THR A 175 10.33 -3.64 26.16
C THR A 175 9.80 -2.30 25.65
N ILE A 176 8.54 -2.01 25.94
CA ILE A 176 7.89 -0.74 25.62
C ILE A 176 7.31 -0.15 26.88
N ALA A 177 7.58 1.12 27.14
CA ALA A 177 7.06 1.84 28.28
C ALA A 177 6.25 3.07 27.87
N TYR A 178 5.28 3.41 28.68
CA TYR A 178 4.48 4.62 28.58
C TYR A 178 4.70 5.48 29.81
N VAL A 179 4.84 6.79 29.61
CA VAL A 179 4.88 7.78 30.67
C VAL A 179 3.69 8.75 30.51
N ASN A 180 2.96 8.96 31.59
CA ASN A 180 1.83 9.89 31.59
C ASN A 180 2.32 11.36 31.62
N TYR A 181 3.04 11.76 30.59
CA TYR A 181 3.52 13.13 30.35
C TYR A 181 3.32 13.48 28.88
N PRO A 182 2.89 14.70 28.52
CA PRO A 182 2.73 15.10 27.13
C PRO A 182 4.11 15.31 26.49
N THR A 183 4.53 14.36 25.67
CA THR A 183 5.85 14.37 25.01
C THR A 183 5.81 14.91 23.58
N SER A 184 4.62 15.05 23.01
CA SER A 184 4.42 15.60 21.66
C SER A 184 3.20 16.51 21.61
N VAL A 185 3.32 17.58 20.85
CA VAL A 185 2.23 18.53 20.56
C VAL A 185 2.05 18.56 19.05
N ARG A 186 0.88 18.16 18.57
CA ARG A 186 0.51 18.32 17.17
C ARG A 186 0.00 19.74 16.95
N ILE A 187 0.60 20.43 16.01
CA ILE A 187 0.17 21.75 15.60
C ILE A 187 -0.60 21.57 14.30
N SER A 188 -1.87 21.90 14.33
CA SER A 188 -2.79 21.70 13.22
C SER A 188 -2.17 22.10 11.89
N ARG A 189 -1.85 21.13 11.07
CA ARG A 189 -1.61 21.29 9.62
C ARG A 189 -2.62 20.39 8.91
N GLN A 190 -3.24 20.91 7.87
CA GLN A 190 -4.02 20.07 6.97
C GLN A 190 -3.06 19.13 6.20
N ILE A 191 -2.80 17.96 6.74
CA ILE A 191 -2.23 16.88 5.93
C ILE A 191 -3.19 16.67 4.77
N PRO A 192 -2.73 16.58 3.51
CA PRO A 192 -3.61 16.26 2.41
C PRO A 192 -4.34 14.94 2.74
N VAL A 193 -5.63 15.03 2.98
CA VAL A 193 -6.46 13.91 3.48
C VAL A 193 -6.31 12.67 2.58
N GLN A 194 -6.12 12.88 1.28
CA GLN A 194 -5.88 11.79 0.33
C GLN A 194 -4.58 11.02 0.59
N SER A 195 -3.48 11.72 0.90
CA SER A 195 -2.20 11.07 1.24
C SER A 195 -2.33 10.27 2.53
N TYR A 196 -2.97 10.86 3.55
CA TYR A 196 -3.27 10.18 4.81
C TYR A 196 -3.97 8.83 4.61
N TYR A 197 -5.06 8.79 3.82
CA TYR A 197 -5.78 7.53 3.59
C TYR A 197 -4.94 6.49 2.84
N LYS A 198 -4.20 6.90 1.81
CA LYS A 198 -3.36 5.97 1.02
C LYS A 198 -2.27 5.35 1.85
N GLU A 199 -1.55 6.16 2.61
CA GLU A 199 -0.47 5.71 3.49
C GLU A 199 -0.99 4.81 4.61
N SER A 200 -2.10 5.20 5.24
CA SER A 200 -2.75 4.40 6.27
C SER A 200 -3.17 3.03 5.75
N LEU A 201 -3.79 2.95 4.57
CA LEU A 201 -4.20 1.68 3.98
C LEU A 201 -3.01 0.77 3.68
N GLN A 202 -1.93 1.31 3.10
CA GLN A 202 -0.74 0.52 2.79
C GLN A 202 -0.04 0.04 4.06
N SER A 203 0.20 0.93 5.02
CA SER A 203 0.81 0.60 6.30
C SER A 203 -0.01 -0.46 7.05
N PHE A 204 -1.34 -0.34 6.99
CA PHE A 204 -2.26 -1.27 7.63
C PHE A 204 -2.21 -2.68 7.03
N GLN A 205 -2.16 -2.78 5.70
CA GLN A 205 -2.05 -4.05 5.00
C GLN A 205 -0.78 -4.81 5.41
N GLU A 206 0.35 -4.12 5.49
CA GLU A 206 1.62 -4.72 5.90
C GLU A 206 1.62 -5.12 7.39
N LEU A 207 1.10 -4.26 8.26
CA LEU A 207 0.98 -4.55 9.68
C LEU A 207 0.10 -5.78 9.95
N MET A 208 -1.02 -5.92 9.24
CA MET A 208 -1.88 -7.10 9.37
C MET A 208 -1.18 -8.38 8.91
N LYS A 209 -0.34 -8.35 7.86
CA LYS A 209 0.48 -9.51 7.47
C LYS A 209 1.40 -9.97 8.59
N VAL A 210 2.11 -9.03 9.20
CA VAL A 210 3.01 -9.33 10.32
C VAL A 210 2.21 -9.83 11.53
N GLY A 211 1.09 -9.17 11.85
CA GLY A 211 0.22 -9.51 12.96
C GLY A 211 -0.36 -10.93 12.92
N GLN A 212 -0.55 -11.50 11.71
CA GLN A 212 -0.99 -12.90 11.57
C GLN A 212 -0.07 -13.92 12.25
N SER A 213 1.24 -13.63 12.33
CA SER A 213 2.21 -14.52 12.97
C SER A 213 2.30 -14.34 14.49
N MET A 214 1.57 -13.37 15.06
CA MET A 214 1.63 -13.02 16.47
C MET A 214 0.45 -13.64 17.25
N SER A 215 0.72 -14.33 18.35
CA SER A 215 -0.29 -15.10 19.11
C SER A 215 -1.41 -14.25 19.72
N ASN A 216 -1.14 -13.01 20.08
CA ASN A 216 -2.06 -12.13 20.80
C ASN A 216 -2.55 -10.94 19.96
N PHE A 217 -2.22 -10.88 18.66
CA PHE A 217 -2.69 -9.82 17.77
C PHE A 217 -4.10 -10.11 17.28
N SER A 218 -5.03 -9.20 17.56
CA SER A 218 -6.44 -9.36 17.11
C SER A 218 -6.61 -9.00 15.65
N ILE A 219 -6.37 -9.96 14.76
CA ILE A 219 -6.54 -9.78 13.32
C ILE A 219 -7.98 -9.40 12.94
N GLU A 220 -8.99 -9.95 13.64
CA GLU A 220 -10.38 -9.65 13.38
C GLU A 220 -10.75 -8.20 13.72
N LYS A 221 -10.20 -7.66 14.80
CA LYS A 221 -10.37 -6.25 15.17
C LYS A 221 -9.69 -5.33 14.14
N ALA A 222 -8.50 -5.71 13.69
CA ALA A 222 -7.77 -5.00 12.65
C ALA A 222 -8.53 -5.03 11.31
N LYS A 223 -9.09 -6.16 10.89
CA LYS A 223 -9.94 -6.27 9.68
C LYS A 223 -11.15 -5.33 9.72
N LYS A 224 -11.85 -5.27 10.85
CA LYS A 224 -12.99 -4.35 11.01
C LYS A 224 -12.58 -2.89 10.84
N HIS A 225 -11.45 -2.51 11.43
CA HIS A 225 -10.94 -1.15 11.28
C HIS A 225 -10.51 -0.84 9.83
N TYR A 226 -9.88 -1.80 9.14
CA TYR A 226 -9.55 -1.66 7.71
C TYR A 226 -10.79 -1.41 6.85
N ILE A 227 -11.88 -2.14 7.10
CA ILE A 227 -13.17 -1.93 6.44
C ILE A 227 -13.69 -0.50 6.70
N GLN A 228 -13.65 -0.03 7.93
CA GLN A 228 -14.07 1.33 8.28
C GLN A 228 -13.20 2.40 7.61
N LEU A 229 -11.89 2.19 7.54
CA LEU A 229 -10.95 3.09 6.85
C LEU A 229 -11.27 3.19 5.35
N LEU A 230 -11.58 2.06 4.69
CA LEU A 230 -12.00 2.04 3.29
C LEU A 230 -13.33 2.77 3.08
N ALA A 231 -14.31 2.58 3.97
CA ALA A 231 -15.61 3.25 3.89
C ALA A 231 -15.44 4.76 3.98
N ASN A 232 -14.72 5.25 4.99
CA ASN A 232 -14.45 6.67 5.21
C ASN A 232 -13.70 7.29 4.00
N TYR A 233 -12.70 6.59 3.47
CA TYR A 233 -11.94 7.08 2.31
C TYR A 233 -12.78 7.12 1.04
N SER A 234 -13.59 6.10 0.79
CA SER A 234 -14.49 6.08 -0.36
C SER A 234 -15.50 7.24 -0.33
N GLU A 235 -16.09 7.49 0.85
CA GLU A 235 -17.02 8.61 1.04
C GLU A 235 -16.34 9.96 0.86
N TRP A 236 -15.17 10.17 1.47
CA TRP A 236 -14.40 11.39 1.30
C TRP A 236 -14.07 11.66 -0.17
N LEU A 237 -13.57 10.65 -0.92
CA LEU A 237 -13.28 10.77 -2.35
C LEU A 237 -14.52 11.13 -3.18
N LYS A 238 -15.69 10.61 -2.80
CA LYS A 238 -16.97 10.93 -3.45
C LYS A 238 -17.34 12.40 -3.23
N ASN A 239 -17.16 12.91 -2.02
CA ASN A 239 -17.45 14.31 -1.67
C ASN A 239 -16.49 15.27 -2.39
N GLU A 240 -15.22 14.90 -2.58
CA GLU A 240 -14.24 15.65 -3.36
C GLU A 240 -14.44 15.54 -4.90
N GLY A 241 -15.48 14.84 -5.35
CA GLY A 241 -15.75 14.64 -6.78
C GLY A 241 -14.80 13.67 -7.49
N ALA A 242 -13.93 12.98 -6.76
CA ALA A 242 -12.99 12.00 -7.27
C ALA A 242 -13.66 10.63 -7.53
N ILE A 243 -14.77 10.63 -8.28
CA ILE A 243 -15.68 9.48 -8.46
C ILE A 243 -14.98 8.20 -8.91
N LYS A 244 -14.00 8.33 -9.81
CA LYS A 244 -13.28 7.15 -10.33
C LYS A 244 -12.44 6.45 -9.27
N GLU A 245 -11.76 7.21 -8.42
CA GLU A 245 -10.96 6.67 -7.33
C GLU A 245 -11.87 6.17 -6.18
N SER A 246 -12.95 6.90 -5.87
CA SER A 246 -13.99 6.45 -4.95
C SER A 246 -14.53 5.07 -5.34
N ASN A 247 -14.91 4.86 -6.60
CA ASN A 247 -15.38 3.56 -7.09
C ASN A 247 -14.33 2.45 -6.96
N ARG A 248 -13.04 2.79 -7.08
CA ARG A 248 -11.95 1.82 -6.86
C ARG A 248 -11.87 1.41 -5.39
N VAL A 249 -11.84 2.37 -4.47
CA VAL A 249 -11.81 2.13 -3.02
C VAL A 249 -13.06 1.39 -2.58
N TYR A 250 -14.22 1.71 -3.13
CA TYR A 250 -15.48 1.01 -2.86
C TYR A 250 -15.46 -0.47 -3.29
N GLN A 251 -14.77 -0.81 -4.39
CA GLN A 251 -14.57 -2.22 -4.75
C GLN A 251 -13.68 -2.98 -3.74
N MET A 252 -12.66 -2.31 -3.19
CA MET A 252 -11.86 -2.88 -2.10
C MET A 252 -12.71 -3.08 -0.84
N LEU A 253 -13.57 -2.11 -0.51
CA LEU A 253 -14.50 -2.20 0.62
C LEU A 253 -15.42 -3.42 0.49
N ILE A 254 -16.12 -3.58 -0.65
CA ILE A 254 -17.00 -4.75 -0.89
C ILE A 254 -16.21 -6.05 -0.77
N THR A 255 -14.99 -6.12 -1.30
CA THR A 255 -14.14 -7.30 -1.22
C THR A 255 -13.82 -7.65 0.23
N ALA A 256 -13.45 -6.64 1.04
CA ALA A 256 -13.13 -6.82 2.45
C ALA A 256 -14.38 -7.16 3.29
N GLU A 257 -15.55 -6.55 3.03
CA GLU A 257 -16.81 -6.86 3.69
C GLU A 257 -17.28 -8.31 3.45
N ASN A 258 -16.92 -8.86 2.28
CA ASN A 258 -17.14 -10.29 1.98
C ASN A 258 -16.07 -11.21 2.59
N GLY A 259 -15.21 -10.71 3.46
CA GLY A 259 -14.19 -11.48 4.15
C GLY A 259 -12.94 -11.79 3.32
N ILE A 260 -12.80 -11.18 2.14
CA ILE A 260 -11.66 -11.41 1.23
C ILE A 260 -10.60 -10.33 1.46
N PHE A 261 -9.46 -10.75 1.98
CA PHE A 261 -8.29 -9.89 2.27
C PHE A 261 -7.07 -10.42 1.51
N PRO A 262 -6.99 -10.18 0.18
CA PRO A 262 -5.97 -10.83 -0.68
C PRO A 262 -4.54 -10.57 -0.21
N PHE A 263 -4.26 -9.38 0.32
CA PHE A 263 -2.94 -9.00 0.82
C PHE A 263 -2.46 -9.84 2.01
N LEU A 264 -3.35 -10.53 2.73
CA LEU A 264 -2.97 -11.44 3.81
C LEU A 264 -2.45 -12.78 3.28
N ASP A 265 -3.02 -13.27 2.19
CA ASP A 265 -2.81 -14.61 1.70
C ASP A 265 -1.87 -14.67 0.49
N LEU A 266 -1.57 -13.52 -0.15
CA LEU A 266 -0.63 -13.45 -1.27
C LEU A 266 0.83 -13.46 -0.80
N LEU A 267 1.64 -14.34 -1.41
CA LEU A 267 3.09 -14.43 -1.17
C LEU A 267 3.84 -13.22 -1.78
N SER A 268 3.38 -12.74 -2.92
CA SER A 268 3.94 -11.56 -3.59
C SER A 268 2.85 -10.67 -4.15
N LEU A 269 3.01 -9.35 -4.03
CA LEU A 269 2.15 -8.34 -4.66
C LEU A 269 2.71 -7.82 -5.99
N ASP A 270 3.93 -8.26 -6.37
CA ASP A 270 4.61 -7.85 -7.58
C ASP A 270 4.49 -8.94 -8.66
N PHE A 271 3.44 -8.84 -9.46
CA PHE A 271 3.12 -9.75 -10.56
C PHE A 271 2.53 -9.02 -11.76
N THR A 272 2.63 -9.65 -12.94
CA THR A 272 2.01 -9.16 -14.18
C THR A 272 0.99 -10.18 -14.70
N ILE A 273 -0.23 -9.73 -15.00
CA ILE A 273 -1.28 -10.56 -15.60
C ILE A 273 -1.46 -10.16 -17.07
N ILE A 274 -1.28 -11.11 -17.99
CA ILE A 274 -1.62 -11.00 -19.40
C ILE A 274 -3.00 -11.63 -19.59
N SER A 275 -4.02 -10.79 -19.80
CA SER A 275 -5.40 -11.22 -19.91
C SER A 275 -5.98 -10.88 -21.28
N ASN A 276 -6.81 -11.78 -21.86
CA ASN A 276 -7.51 -11.52 -23.09
C ASN A 276 -8.65 -10.47 -22.98
N ASN A 277 -9.03 -10.09 -21.75
CA ASN A 277 -10.08 -9.10 -21.49
C ASN A 277 -9.87 -8.35 -20.16
N CYS A 278 -10.90 -7.63 -19.71
CA CYS A 278 -10.84 -6.75 -18.54
C CYS A 278 -10.59 -7.46 -17.20
N VAL A 279 -10.76 -8.78 -17.11
CA VAL A 279 -10.69 -9.55 -15.85
C VAL A 279 -9.33 -9.39 -15.15
N GLY A 280 -8.22 -9.41 -15.88
CA GLY A 280 -6.90 -9.15 -15.30
C GLY A 280 -6.81 -7.78 -14.63
N GLY A 281 -7.38 -6.74 -15.25
CA GLY A 281 -7.46 -5.40 -14.65
C GLY A 281 -8.37 -5.33 -13.43
N LEU A 282 -9.45 -6.10 -13.41
CA LEU A 282 -10.38 -6.16 -12.27
C LEU A 282 -9.73 -6.82 -11.05
N ILE A 283 -8.85 -7.81 -11.23
CA ILE A 283 -8.07 -8.40 -10.14
C ILE A 283 -7.25 -7.32 -9.42
N TYR A 284 -6.45 -6.53 -10.15
CA TYR A 284 -5.70 -5.42 -9.54
C TYR A 284 -6.62 -4.41 -8.85
N LYS A 285 -7.77 -4.12 -9.47
CA LYS A 285 -8.75 -3.14 -8.93
C LYS A 285 -9.32 -3.61 -7.59
N GLN A 286 -9.74 -4.88 -7.50
CA GLN A 286 -10.29 -5.45 -6.26
C GLN A 286 -9.24 -5.59 -5.15
N MET A 287 -7.99 -5.84 -5.51
CA MET A 287 -6.88 -5.88 -4.56
C MET A 287 -6.35 -4.49 -4.16
N GLY A 288 -6.80 -3.41 -4.82
CA GLY A 288 -6.26 -2.06 -4.61
C GLY A 288 -4.85 -1.83 -5.14
N LEU A 289 -4.32 -2.76 -5.93
CA LEU A 289 -2.95 -2.70 -6.45
C LEU A 289 -2.84 -1.77 -7.68
N PRO A 290 -1.69 -1.12 -7.88
CA PRO A 290 -1.41 -0.42 -9.12
C PRO A 290 -1.38 -1.42 -10.28
N TYR A 291 -1.88 -1.01 -11.45
CA TYR A 291 -1.83 -1.87 -12.64
C TYR A 291 -0.38 -2.09 -13.10
N ALA A 292 0.13 -3.30 -12.94
CA ALA A 292 1.43 -3.76 -13.42
C ALA A 292 1.32 -4.54 -14.76
N THR A 293 0.37 -4.16 -15.60
CA THR A 293 0.12 -4.74 -16.92
C THR A 293 -0.47 -3.70 -17.85
N PRO A 294 -0.12 -3.65 -19.15
CA PRO A 294 -0.78 -2.80 -20.13
C PRO A 294 -2.18 -3.31 -20.52
N PHE A 295 -2.48 -4.59 -20.29
CA PHE A 295 -3.74 -5.25 -20.67
C PHE A 295 -4.89 -4.94 -19.71
N VAL A 296 -5.27 -3.67 -19.62
CA VAL A 296 -6.32 -3.18 -18.71
C VAL A 296 -7.36 -2.39 -19.48
N GLY A 297 -8.62 -2.77 -19.39
CA GLY A 297 -9.72 -2.06 -20.03
C GLY A 297 -9.74 -2.25 -21.54
N LEU A 298 -9.23 -3.37 -22.01
CA LEU A 298 -9.23 -3.79 -23.40
C LEU A 298 -9.64 -5.26 -23.51
N PHE A 299 -9.96 -5.70 -24.74
CA PHE A 299 -10.09 -7.11 -25.06
C PHE A 299 -9.29 -7.46 -26.31
N ILE A 300 -8.99 -8.75 -26.45
CA ILE A 300 -8.21 -9.33 -27.56
C ILE A 300 -8.98 -10.57 -28.01
N LEU A 301 -9.22 -10.67 -29.33
CA LEU A 301 -9.88 -11.85 -29.88
C LEU A 301 -9.01 -13.10 -29.71
N PRO A 302 -9.60 -14.31 -29.69
CA PRO A 302 -8.89 -15.54 -29.37
C PRO A 302 -7.65 -15.80 -30.21
N GLU A 303 -7.73 -15.64 -31.52
CA GLU A 303 -6.61 -15.86 -32.43
C GLU A 303 -5.48 -14.84 -32.22
N ASP A 304 -5.83 -13.59 -31.96
CA ASP A 304 -4.87 -12.52 -31.67
C ASP A 304 -4.20 -12.74 -30.30
N TYR A 305 -4.97 -13.21 -29.29
CA TYR A 305 -4.40 -13.55 -27.99
C TYR A 305 -3.42 -14.72 -28.09
N TYR A 306 -3.75 -15.77 -28.86
CA TYR A 306 -2.84 -16.88 -29.12
C TYR A 306 -1.55 -16.43 -29.79
N ARG A 307 -1.64 -15.60 -30.84
CA ARG A 307 -0.47 -15.04 -31.55
C ARG A 307 0.39 -14.22 -30.60
N LEU A 308 -0.22 -13.29 -29.86
CA LEU A 308 0.44 -12.44 -28.89
C LEU A 308 1.19 -13.25 -27.82
N THR A 309 0.53 -14.23 -27.21
CA THR A 309 1.10 -15.00 -26.10
C THR A 309 2.13 -16.02 -26.55
N LYS A 310 2.13 -16.43 -27.81
CA LYS A 310 3.16 -17.31 -28.37
C LYS A 310 4.54 -16.65 -28.39
N ASP A 311 4.62 -15.33 -28.52
CA ASP A 311 5.87 -14.55 -28.48
C ASP A 311 5.65 -13.15 -27.87
N ILE A 312 5.23 -13.13 -26.62
CA ILE A 312 4.80 -11.90 -25.93
C ILE A 312 5.92 -10.85 -25.86
N ARG A 313 7.20 -11.24 -25.72
CA ARG A 313 8.31 -10.29 -25.71
C ARG A 313 8.41 -9.51 -27.01
N THR A 314 8.50 -10.22 -28.12
CA THR A 314 8.61 -9.60 -29.45
C THR A 314 7.43 -8.65 -29.72
N TYR A 315 6.19 -9.08 -29.46
CA TYR A 315 5.02 -8.20 -29.63
C TYR A 315 5.04 -6.97 -28.76
N LEU A 316 5.42 -7.09 -27.49
CA LEU A 316 5.47 -5.94 -26.59
C LEU A 316 6.65 -5.00 -26.89
N GLU A 317 7.67 -5.40 -27.61
CA GLU A 317 8.73 -4.50 -28.10
C GLU A 317 8.27 -3.65 -29.29
N LEU A 318 7.27 -4.10 -30.04
CA LEU A 318 6.73 -3.34 -31.14
C LEU A 318 6.07 -2.03 -30.67
N PRO A 319 6.16 -0.95 -31.46
CA PRO A 319 5.35 0.24 -31.23
C PRO A 319 3.87 -0.06 -31.47
N ILE A 320 3.01 0.41 -30.57
CA ILE A 320 1.57 0.30 -30.81
C ILE A 320 1.12 1.37 -31.83
N VAL A 321 0.45 0.91 -32.89
CA VAL A 321 -0.13 1.75 -33.95
C VAL A 321 -1.64 1.75 -33.76
N PHE A 322 -2.27 2.91 -33.73
CA PHE A 322 -3.72 3.04 -33.59
C PHE A 322 -4.36 3.40 -34.94
N ASP A 323 -5.58 2.89 -35.15
CA ASP A 323 -6.44 3.31 -36.25
C ASP A 323 -6.76 4.80 -36.16
N GLU A 324 -6.98 5.44 -37.31
CA GLU A 324 -7.37 6.87 -37.36
C GLU A 324 -8.78 7.09 -36.80
N GLU A 325 -9.68 6.12 -37.02
CA GLU A 325 -11.07 6.19 -36.60
C GLU A 325 -11.32 5.29 -35.35
N LEU A 326 -12.19 5.76 -34.46
CA LEU A 326 -12.67 4.96 -33.33
C LEU A 326 -13.71 3.95 -33.84
N LYS A 327 -13.67 2.73 -33.27
CA LYS A 327 -14.63 1.68 -33.57
C LYS A 327 -15.88 1.83 -32.71
N LEU A 328 -17.06 1.62 -33.27
CA LEU A 328 -18.33 1.60 -32.54
C LEU A 328 -18.49 0.28 -31.80
N PHE A 329 -18.83 0.36 -30.52
CA PHE A 329 -19.30 -0.77 -29.72
C PHE A 329 -20.83 -0.75 -29.68
N GLU A 330 -21.44 -1.70 -30.39
CA GLU A 330 -22.89 -1.70 -30.64
C GLU A 330 -23.72 -1.87 -29.37
N ALA A 331 -23.19 -2.58 -28.35
CA ALA A 331 -23.94 -2.92 -27.14
C ALA A 331 -24.35 -1.69 -26.31
N ASP A 332 -23.52 -0.65 -26.24
CA ASP A 332 -23.80 0.59 -25.50
C ASP A 332 -23.65 1.86 -26.35
N GLN A 333 -23.45 1.71 -27.66
CA GLN A 333 -23.29 2.80 -28.64
C GLN A 333 -22.07 3.71 -28.32
N SER A 334 -21.07 3.19 -27.63
CA SER A 334 -19.82 3.89 -27.32
C SER A 334 -18.77 3.70 -28.43
N PHE A 335 -17.83 4.65 -28.54
CA PHE A 335 -16.71 4.54 -29.45
C PHE A 335 -15.42 4.28 -28.67
N TYR A 336 -14.54 3.43 -29.23
CA TYR A 336 -13.29 3.06 -28.58
C TYR A 336 -12.11 2.95 -29.58
N PRO A 337 -10.87 3.21 -29.15
CA PRO A 337 -9.67 3.05 -29.96
C PRO A 337 -9.35 1.58 -30.25
N VAL A 338 -8.86 1.32 -31.47
CA VAL A 338 -8.27 0.03 -31.85
C VAL A 338 -6.78 0.26 -32.10
N GLY A 339 -5.95 -0.59 -31.52
CA GLY A 339 -4.49 -0.54 -31.67
C GLY A 339 -3.93 -1.86 -32.17
N HIS A 340 -2.78 -1.79 -32.82
CA HIS A 340 -2.11 -2.95 -33.43
C HIS A 340 -0.67 -3.08 -32.93
N LEU A 341 -0.27 -4.30 -32.59
CA LEU A 341 1.11 -4.71 -32.39
C LEU A 341 1.48 -5.67 -33.52
N GLY A 342 2.00 -5.14 -34.61
CA GLY A 342 2.17 -5.91 -35.83
C GLY A 342 0.83 -6.42 -36.36
N ASP A 343 0.64 -7.74 -36.41
CA ASP A 343 -0.57 -8.43 -36.86
C ASP A 343 -1.56 -8.79 -35.74
N VAL A 344 -1.32 -8.32 -34.51
CA VAL A 344 -2.21 -8.50 -33.35
C VAL A 344 -3.05 -7.24 -33.10
N THR A 345 -4.35 -7.41 -33.01
CA THR A 345 -5.32 -6.32 -32.77
C THR A 345 -5.73 -6.25 -31.31
N LEU A 346 -5.71 -5.05 -30.73
CA LEU A 346 -6.09 -4.74 -29.36
C LEU A 346 -7.27 -3.77 -29.35
N HIS A 347 -8.39 -4.15 -28.72
CA HIS A 347 -9.59 -3.35 -28.64
C HIS A 347 -9.69 -2.61 -27.31
N PHE A 348 -9.42 -1.30 -27.27
CA PHE A 348 -9.34 -0.49 -26.05
C PHE A 348 -10.72 0.00 -25.60
N LEU A 349 -11.64 -0.93 -25.31
CA LEU A 349 -13.06 -0.70 -25.08
C LEU A 349 -13.38 0.37 -24.01
N HIS A 350 -12.56 0.48 -22.96
CA HIS A 350 -12.80 1.42 -21.86
C HIS A 350 -11.95 2.70 -21.95
N TYR A 351 -11.55 3.10 -23.14
CA TYR A 351 -10.78 4.32 -23.40
C TYR A 351 -11.54 5.28 -24.31
N LYS A 352 -11.46 6.56 -24.02
CA LYS A 352 -12.21 7.59 -24.73
C LYS A 352 -11.46 8.18 -25.95
N SER A 353 -10.13 8.02 -25.99
CA SER A 353 -9.32 8.51 -27.08
C SER A 353 -8.05 7.67 -27.29
N VAL A 354 -7.46 7.82 -28.47
CA VAL A 354 -6.18 7.21 -28.85
C VAL A 354 -5.05 7.68 -27.93
N GLU A 355 -5.03 8.97 -27.58
CA GLU A 355 -4.01 9.56 -26.70
C GLU A 355 -4.07 8.93 -25.31
N GLU A 356 -5.28 8.79 -24.75
CA GLU A 356 -5.49 8.14 -23.45
C GLU A 356 -5.02 6.68 -23.45
N ALA A 357 -5.38 5.95 -24.52
CA ALA A 357 -5.01 4.55 -24.69
C ALA A 357 -3.48 4.38 -24.77
N ARG A 358 -2.82 5.17 -25.63
CA ARG A 358 -1.37 5.16 -25.84
C ARG A 358 -0.60 5.51 -24.58
N ASP A 359 -1.01 6.56 -23.88
CA ASP A 359 -0.35 7.05 -22.67
C ASP A 359 -0.41 6.00 -21.55
N LYS A 360 -1.61 5.44 -21.31
CA LYS A 360 -1.81 4.39 -20.30
C LYS A 360 -1.10 3.09 -20.66
N TRP A 361 -1.11 2.70 -21.95
CA TRP A 361 -0.38 1.54 -22.46
C TRP A 361 1.11 1.66 -22.13
N ASN A 362 1.75 2.74 -22.58
CA ASN A 362 3.18 2.95 -22.41
C ASN A 362 3.59 3.05 -20.94
N ARG A 363 2.81 3.74 -20.13
CA ARG A 363 3.08 3.88 -18.69
C ARG A 363 2.95 2.56 -17.94
N ARG A 364 1.93 1.75 -18.23
CA ARG A 364 1.68 0.47 -17.56
C ARG A 364 2.66 -0.62 -18.01
N LYS A 365 3.04 -0.63 -19.29
CA LYS A 365 4.07 -1.53 -19.82
C LYS A 365 5.39 -1.44 -19.04
N LYS A 366 5.79 -0.21 -18.63
CA LYS A 366 7.01 0.01 -17.83
C LYS A 366 6.96 -0.60 -16.42
N ARG A 367 5.77 -0.98 -15.93
CA ARG A 367 5.58 -1.57 -14.60
C ARG A 367 5.50 -3.09 -14.62
N MET A 368 5.64 -3.71 -15.77
CA MET A 368 5.59 -5.17 -15.87
C MET A 368 6.76 -5.80 -15.13
N ASN A 369 6.44 -6.79 -14.31
CA ASN A 369 7.44 -7.69 -13.76
C ASN A 369 7.62 -8.88 -14.71
N TRP A 370 8.71 -8.88 -15.48
CA TRP A 370 9.02 -9.90 -16.47
C TRP A 370 9.43 -11.25 -15.85
N ASN A 371 9.74 -11.27 -14.56
CA ASN A 371 10.12 -12.46 -13.82
C ASN A 371 8.93 -13.14 -13.12
N ASN A 372 7.72 -12.54 -13.21
CA ASN A 372 6.53 -13.07 -12.53
C ASN A 372 5.25 -12.77 -13.33
N ILE A 373 5.09 -13.45 -14.48
CA ILE A 373 4.00 -13.26 -15.43
C ILE A 373 2.99 -14.42 -15.35
N TYR A 374 1.72 -14.07 -15.33
CA TYR A 374 0.57 -14.97 -15.34
C TYR A 374 -0.25 -14.78 -16.59
N PHE A 375 -0.68 -15.86 -17.23
CA PHE A 375 -1.53 -15.82 -18.43
C PHE A 375 -2.94 -16.25 -18.07
N LYS A 376 -3.91 -15.36 -18.31
CA LYS A 376 -5.33 -15.62 -18.11
C LYS A 376 -6.08 -15.54 -19.43
N PHE A 377 -6.80 -16.59 -19.74
CA PHE A 377 -7.70 -16.67 -20.88
C PHE A 377 -9.12 -17.10 -20.43
N ASP A 378 -10.14 -16.87 -21.26
CA ASP A 378 -11.47 -17.49 -21.10
C ASP A 378 -12.06 -17.90 -22.45
N ASN A 379 -13.01 -18.83 -22.40
CA ASN A 379 -13.64 -19.39 -23.60
C ASN A 379 -14.81 -18.52 -24.09
N ARG A 380 -14.53 -17.25 -24.38
CA ARG A 380 -15.47 -16.29 -24.94
C ARG A 380 -15.22 -16.01 -26.41
N ASP A 381 -16.14 -15.26 -26.99
CA ASP A 381 -16.00 -14.69 -28.34
C ASP A 381 -15.89 -15.75 -29.45
N GLY A 382 -16.58 -16.88 -29.29
CA GLY A 382 -16.71 -17.92 -30.33
C GLY A 382 -15.45 -18.72 -30.57
N ILE A 383 -14.57 -18.88 -29.55
CA ILE A 383 -13.34 -19.68 -29.70
C ILE A 383 -13.66 -21.16 -30.03
N SER A 384 -12.88 -21.74 -30.93
CA SER A 384 -12.94 -23.17 -31.24
C SER A 384 -12.23 -24.02 -30.19
N ASP A 385 -12.68 -25.26 -29.97
CA ASP A 385 -12.03 -26.23 -29.08
C ASP A 385 -10.57 -26.47 -29.46
N GLU A 386 -10.24 -26.48 -30.78
CA GLU A 386 -8.89 -26.63 -31.27
C GLU A 386 -7.98 -25.47 -30.84
N LEU A 387 -8.49 -24.23 -30.85
CA LEU A 387 -7.69 -23.07 -30.43
C LEU A 387 -7.52 -23.02 -28.92
N LEU A 388 -8.56 -23.46 -28.14
CA LEU A 388 -8.44 -23.64 -26.69
C LEU A 388 -7.32 -24.61 -26.33
N GLU A 389 -7.24 -25.74 -27.05
CA GLU A 389 -6.16 -26.72 -26.86
C GLU A 389 -4.78 -26.12 -27.18
N LYS A 390 -4.65 -25.35 -28.23
CA LYS A 390 -3.40 -24.66 -28.59
C LYS A 390 -2.98 -23.66 -27.53
N ILE A 391 -3.92 -22.95 -26.91
CA ILE A 391 -3.64 -22.02 -25.79
C ILE A 391 -3.22 -22.80 -24.55
N ASP A 392 -3.88 -23.93 -24.25
CA ASP A 392 -3.53 -24.79 -23.13
C ASP A 392 -2.12 -25.44 -23.29
N GLN A 393 -1.66 -25.66 -24.51
CA GLN A 393 -0.35 -26.19 -24.84
C GLN A 393 0.79 -25.16 -24.85
N LEU A 394 0.50 -23.85 -24.69
CA LEU A 394 1.57 -22.86 -24.59
C LEU A 394 2.56 -23.22 -23.45
N PRO A 395 3.85 -22.94 -23.58
CA PRO A 395 4.90 -23.42 -22.68
C PRO A 395 4.94 -22.73 -21.31
N TYR A 396 3.84 -22.15 -20.89
CA TYR A 396 3.73 -21.43 -19.60
C TYR A 396 3.16 -22.36 -18.54
N HIS A 397 3.88 -22.50 -17.40
CA HIS A 397 3.44 -23.37 -16.31
C HIS A 397 2.31 -22.74 -15.50
N ASN A 398 2.18 -21.41 -15.48
CA ASN A 398 1.14 -20.72 -14.70
C ASN A 398 0.20 -19.90 -15.59
N LYS A 399 -0.58 -20.62 -16.37
CA LYS A 399 -1.71 -20.10 -17.12
C LYS A 399 -3.01 -20.63 -16.53
N ILE A 400 -4.09 -19.92 -16.74
CA ILE A 400 -5.46 -20.31 -16.36
C ILE A 400 -6.41 -20.04 -17.52
N ILE A 401 -7.24 -21.01 -17.84
CA ILE A 401 -8.30 -20.93 -18.83
C ILE A 401 -9.64 -21.02 -18.08
N LEU A 402 -10.37 -19.93 -17.98
CA LEU A 402 -11.71 -19.93 -17.41
C LEU A 402 -12.69 -20.51 -18.43
N VAL A 403 -13.49 -21.47 -18.02
CA VAL A 403 -14.44 -22.17 -18.89
C VAL A 403 -15.82 -22.29 -18.22
N HIS A 404 -16.91 -22.27 -19.00
CA HIS A 404 -18.27 -22.42 -18.50
C HIS A 404 -18.63 -23.89 -18.16
N LYS A 405 -17.90 -24.85 -18.73
CA LYS A 405 -18.01 -26.30 -18.46
C LYS A 405 -16.65 -26.95 -18.50
N LYS A 406 -16.54 -28.17 -17.98
CA LYS A 406 -15.28 -28.95 -18.00
C LYS A 406 -15.03 -29.48 -19.42
N TYR A 407 -13.77 -29.28 -19.89
CA TYR A 407 -13.23 -29.84 -21.12
C TYR A 407 -12.23 -30.94 -20.76
N PRO A 408 -12.46 -32.21 -21.16
CA PRO A 408 -11.64 -33.34 -20.69
C PRO A 408 -10.15 -33.27 -21.05
N HIS A 409 -9.81 -32.54 -22.12
CA HIS A 409 -8.47 -32.44 -22.70
C HIS A 409 -7.69 -31.21 -22.23
N LEU A 410 -8.31 -30.25 -21.53
CA LEU A 410 -7.62 -29.07 -21.02
C LEU A 410 -7.03 -29.32 -19.63
N MET A 411 -5.75 -29.03 -19.45
CA MET A 411 -5.03 -29.21 -18.19
C MET A 411 -5.12 -28.01 -17.25
N HIS A 412 -5.12 -26.79 -17.82
CA HIS A 412 -5.05 -25.54 -17.03
C HIS A 412 -6.41 -24.82 -16.95
N GLN A 413 -7.49 -25.59 -16.88
CA GLN A 413 -8.84 -25.03 -16.85
C GLN A 413 -9.37 -24.81 -15.44
N GLN A 414 -10.20 -23.78 -15.30
CA GLN A 414 -11.01 -23.50 -14.13
C GLN A 414 -12.47 -23.27 -14.56
N VAL A 415 -13.38 -24.11 -14.10
CA VAL A 415 -14.80 -23.91 -14.34
C VAL A 415 -15.30 -22.78 -13.45
N VAL A 416 -16.00 -21.83 -14.06
CA VAL A 416 -16.66 -20.71 -13.37
C VAL A 416 -18.14 -20.69 -13.70
N GLU A 417 -18.95 -20.20 -12.75
CA GLU A 417 -20.38 -19.97 -13.02
C GLU A 417 -20.54 -18.95 -14.15
N SER A 418 -21.40 -19.25 -15.09
CA SER A 418 -21.68 -18.37 -16.23
C SER A 418 -23.18 -18.20 -16.41
N SER A 419 -23.61 -16.97 -16.72
CA SER A 419 -24.96 -16.66 -17.19
C SER A 419 -25.17 -17.04 -18.65
N GLU A 420 -24.07 -17.22 -19.41
CA GLU A 420 -24.08 -17.59 -20.82
C GLU A 420 -24.10 -19.14 -20.96
N LYS A 421 -24.76 -19.61 -22.02
CA LYS A 421 -24.97 -21.05 -22.22
C LYS A 421 -23.72 -21.78 -22.69
N ASP A 422 -22.97 -21.18 -23.59
CA ASP A 422 -21.92 -21.85 -24.34
C ASP A 422 -20.50 -21.23 -24.14
N GLU A 423 -20.43 -20.17 -23.33
CA GLU A 423 -19.17 -19.47 -23.04
C GLU A 423 -19.18 -18.89 -21.60
N VAL A 424 -18.03 -18.42 -21.15
CA VAL A 424 -17.91 -17.67 -19.90
C VAL A 424 -18.51 -16.28 -20.06
N GLY A 425 -19.47 -15.92 -19.23
CA GLY A 425 -20.09 -14.59 -19.19
C GLY A 425 -19.17 -13.51 -18.66
N VAL A 426 -19.72 -12.32 -18.43
CA VAL A 426 -18.96 -11.18 -17.89
C VAL A 426 -18.63 -11.42 -16.41
N ILE A 427 -17.35 -11.47 -16.07
CA ILE A 427 -16.86 -11.59 -14.69
C ILE A 427 -16.51 -10.20 -14.16
N ASN A 428 -17.33 -9.65 -13.27
CA ASN A 428 -17.10 -8.35 -12.63
C ASN A 428 -16.36 -8.46 -11.29
N THR A 429 -16.39 -9.63 -10.65
CA THR A 429 -15.83 -9.91 -9.33
C THR A 429 -14.92 -11.15 -9.36
N PRO A 430 -13.74 -11.07 -10.03
CA PRO A 430 -12.88 -12.25 -10.21
C PRO A 430 -12.46 -12.92 -8.91
N LEU A 431 -12.18 -12.17 -7.83
CA LEU A 431 -11.80 -12.74 -6.53
C LEU A 431 -12.91 -13.58 -5.85
N GLN A 432 -14.14 -13.48 -6.35
CA GLN A 432 -15.28 -14.28 -5.90
C GLN A 432 -15.60 -15.40 -6.88
N ALA A 433 -15.25 -15.25 -8.16
CA ALA A 433 -15.59 -16.20 -9.21
C ALA A 433 -14.71 -17.45 -9.21
N TRP A 434 -13.45 -17.34 -8.78
CA TRP A 434 -12.54 -18.48 -8.62
C TRP A 434 -11.40 -18.14 -7.65
N ASP A 435 -10.61 -19.15 -7.27
CA ASP A 435 -9.46 -18.99 -6.36
C ASP A 435 -8.25 -18.35 -7.04
N VAL A 436 -8.35 -17.02 -7.22
CA VAL A 436 -7.28 -16.17 -7.79
C VAL A 436 -6.03 -16.19 -6.91
N ILE A 437 -6.20 -16.25 -5.59
CA ILE A 437 -5.09 -16.18 -4.64
C ILE A 437 -4.20 -17.41 -4.76
N SER A 438 -4.79 -18.60 -4.75
CA SER A 438 -4.04 -19.84 -4.97
C SER A 438 -3.35 -19.88 -6.34
N TRP A 439 -3.98 -19.33 -7.37
CA TRP A 439 -3.36 -19.21 -8.69
C TRP A 439 -2.13 -18.31 -8.66
N LEU A 440 -2.23 -17.11 -8.08
CA LEU A 440 -1.10 -16.17 -7.97
C LEU A 440 0.02 -16.67 -7.05
N ASN A 441 -0.29 -17.50 -6.05
CA ASN A 441 0.70 -18.08 -5.16
C ASN A 441 1.51 -19.25 -5.75
N LYS A 442 1.12 -19.78 -6.90
CA LYS A 442 1.90 -20.81 -7.60
C LYS A 442 3.19 -20.27 -8.23
N GLY A 443 3.34 -18.94 -8.27
CA GLY A 443 4.44 -18.28 -8.96
C GLY A 443 4.17 -18.10 -10.46
N GLY A 444 4.56 -16.97 -11.01
CA GLY A 444 4.42 -16.68 -12.43
C GLY A 444 5.55 -17.27 -13.27
N ASN A 445 5.45 -17.10 -14.57
CA ASN A 445 6.49 -17.47 -15.53
C ASN A 445 7.57 -16.39 -15.58
N GLU A 446 8.81 -16.79 -15.65
CA GLU A 446 9.93 -15.92 -16.02
C GLU A 446 10.06 -15.91 -17.54
N LEU A 447 10.14 -14.71 -18.16
CA LEU A 447 10.21 -14.52 -19.60
C LEU A 447 11.45 -13.73 -20.00
#